data_7f617131ca04d80889486420c41f14b3
#
_entry.id   7f617131ca04d80889486420c41f14b3
#
_cell.length_a   1.000
_cell.length_b   1.000
_cell.length_c   1.000
_cell.angle_alpha   90.00
_cell.angle_beta   90.00
_cell.angle_gamma   90.00
#
_symmetry.space_group_name_H-M   'P 1'
#
loop_
_entity.id
_entity.type
_entity.pdbx_description
1 polymer ?
#
loop_
_entity_poly.entity_id
_entity_poly.type
_entity_poly.pdbx_seq_one_letter_code
_entity_poly.pdbx_strand_id
1 'polypeptide(L)'
;MTPAMIEQAKKKNISNATFVVGDCENFPFEKDSFDAIICSMSFHHYPDPQAFFDSVKRCLRPNGRLVLRDVTSDNKVLVWLMNTLEMPLANICGHGDVQVPTRDVVIKCCKKAGLKVEKFEIRKGMRMHCVVRKA
;
A
#
# COMPACT_ATOMS: atom_id res chain seq x y z
N MET A 1 9.52 -6.67 2.51
CA MET A 1 10.85 -6.03 2.74
C MET A 1 11.88 -7.11 3.02
N THR A 2 13.09 -6.96 2.47
CA THR A 2 14.17 -7.94 2.69
C THR A 2 14.83 -7.71 4.06
N PRO A 3 15.42 -8.76 4.68
CA PRO A 3 16.18 -8.60 5.93
C PRO A 3 17.28 -7.52 5.83
N ALA A 4 17.96 -7.40 4.69
CA ALA A 4 18.99 -6.39 4.48
C ALA A 4 18.46 -4.94 4.60
N MET A 5 17.24 -4.67 4.13
CA MET A 5 16.62 -3.34 4.27
C MET A 5 16.30 -3.02 5.73
N ILE A 6 15.86 -4.02 6.50
CA ILE A 6 15.61 -3.86 7.94
C ILE A 6 16.90 -3.57 8.69
N GLU A 7 17.99 -4.25 8.37
CA GLU A 7 19.29 -3.96 8.98
C GLU A 7 19.79 -2.52 8.71
N GLN A 8 19.58 -2.01 7.48
CA GLN A 8 19.89 -0.61 7.17
C GLN A 8 18.98 0.37 7.94
N ALA A 9 17.69 0.02 8.11
CA ALA A 9 16.78 0.86 8.89
C ALA A 9 17.17 0.92 10.38
N LYS A 10 17.58 -0.20 10.97
CA LYS A 10 18.05 -0.27 12.37
C LYS A 10 19.27 0.63 12.63
N LYS A 11 20.17 0.80 11.65
CA LYS A 11 21.34 1.69 11.76
C LYS A 11 20.99 3.15 12.00
N LYS A 12 19.74 3.56 11.71
CA LYS A 12 19.28 4.93 11.96
C LYS A 12 19.05 5.26 13.44
N ASN A 13 19.10 4.25 14.34
CA ASN A 13 18.97 4.37 15.78
C ASN A 13 17.78 5.21 16.26
N ILE A 14 16.60 4.99 15.65
CA ILE A 14 15.38 5.71 16.00
C ILE A 14 14.79 5.05 17.26
N SER A 15 14.84 5.75 18.39
CA SER A 15 14.53 5.20 19.73
C SER A 15 13.08 4.73 19.90
N ASN A 16 12.14 5.32 19.15
CA ASN A 16 10.70 4.99 19.21
C ASN A 16 10.22 4.19 18.00
N ALA A 17 11.12 3.50 17.28
CA ALA A 17 10.78 2.69 16.13
C ALA A 17 11.18 1.22 16.33
N THR A 18 10.27 0.31 15.99
CA THR A 18 10.54 -1.13 15.90
C THR A 18 10.51 -1.55 14.43
N PHE A 19 11.53 -2.28 14.01
CA PHE A 19 11.67 -2.75 12.63
C PHE A 19 11.42 -4.25 12.56
N VAL A 20 10.42 -4.66 11.78
CA VAL A 20 9.98 -6.05 11.64
C VAL A 20 10.05 -6.47 10.19
N VAL A 21 10.58 -7.66 9.92
CA VAL A 21 10.46 -8.33 8.62
C VAL A 21 9.07 -8.95 8.56
N GLY A 22 8.31 -8.65 7.52
CA GLY A 22 6.95 -9.17 7.37
C GLY A 22 6.43 -9.02 5.95
N ASP A 23 5.32 -9.69 5.70
CA ASP A 23 4.56 -9.59 4.47
C ASP A 23 3.41 -8.60 4.67
N CYS A 24 3.25 -7.67 3.72
CA CYS A 24 2.18 -6.66 3.77
C CYS A 24 0.80 -7.26 3.43
N GLU A 25 0.75 -8.40 2.77
CA GLU A 25 -0.48 -9.13 2.46
C GLU A 25 -0.92 -10.00 3.65
N ASN A 26 0.01 -10.27 4.59
CA ASN A 26 -0.28 -10.97 5.84
C ASN A 26 0.55 -10.36 6.99
N PHE A 27 0.10 -9.23 7.53
CA PHE A 27 0.82 -8.51 8.59
C PHE A 27 1.08 -9.41 9.81
N PRO A 28 2.34 -9.49 10.30
CA PRO A 28 2.68 -10.27 11.48
C PRO A 28 2.35 -9.53 12.79
N PHE A 29 1.16 -8.92 12.85
CA PHE A 29 0.70 -8.13 14.00
C PHE A 29 -0.67 -8.62 14.45
N GLU A 30 -0.95 -8.41 15.73
CA GLU A 30 -2.23 -8.74 16.34
C GLU A 30 -3.36 -7.87 15.79
N LYS A 31 -4.59 -8.37 15.96
CA LYS A 31 -5.80 -7.63 15.67
C LYS A 31 -5.85 -6.35 16.53
N ASP A 32 -6.36 -5.27 15.94
CA ASP A 32 -6.58 -3.98 16.63
C ASP A 32 -5.29 -3.40 17.29
N SER A 33 -4.14 -3.55 16.62
CA SER A 33 -2.82 -3.11 17.12
C SER A 33 -2.51 -1.65 16.85
N PHE A 34 -3.07 -1.06 15.76
CA PHE A 34 -2.65 0.24 15.27
C PHE A 34 -3.78 1.26 15.20
N ASP A 35 -3.50 2.49 15.62
CA ASP A 35 -4.38 3.65 15.40
C ASP A 35 -4.24 4.21 13.98
N ALA A 36 -3.05 4.07 13.39
CA ALA A 36 -2.76 4.48 12.02
C ALA A 36 -1.78 3.53 11.34
N ILE A 37 -2.03 3.25 10.07
CA ILE A 37 -1.12 2.54 9.17
C ILE A 37 -0.78 3.48 8.02
N ILE A 38 0.49 3.55 7.64
CA ILE A 38 0.96 4.33 6.50
C ILE A 38 1.61 3.39 5.49
N CYS A 39 1.12 3.40 4.27
CA CYS A 39 1.74 2.74 3.13
C CYS A 39 2.12 3.81 2.11
N SER A 40 3.42 3.92 1.80
CA SER A 40 3.92 4.97 0.91
C SER A 40 4.90 4.40 -0.09
N MET A 41 4.59 4.53 -1.38
CA MET A 41 5.41 4.08 -2.50
C MET A 41 5.83 2.62 -2.37
N SER A 42 4.86 1.74 -2.09
CA SER A 42 5.09 0.30 -2.01
C SER A 42 3.89 -0.55 -2.41
N PHE A 43 2.68 0.02 -2.46
CA PHE A 43 1.47 -0.72 -2.78
C PHE A 43 1.46 -1.27 -4.21
N HIS A 44 2.13 -0.60 -5.15
CA HIS A 44 2.31 -1.06 -6.53
C HIS A 44 3.15 -2.35 -6.65
N HIS A 45 3.85 -2.76 -5.60
CA HIS A 45 4.58 -4.04 -5.54
C HIS A 45 3.75 -5.22 -5.03
N TYR A 46 2.48 -5.00 -4.58
CA TYR A 46 1.70 -6.06 -3.94
C TYR A 46 0.92 -6.87 -4.98
N PRO A 47 1.19 -8.20 -5.10
CA PRO A 47 0.47 -9.09 -6.00
C PRO A 47 -1.01 -9.23 -5.66
N ASP A 48 -1.35 -9.27 -4.38
CA ASP A 48 -2.75 -9.34 -3.91
C ASP A 48 -3.15 -8.08 -3.11
N PRO A 49 -3.67 -7.04 -3.80
CA PRO A 49 -4.19 -5.85 -3.14
C PRO A 49 -5.29 -6.13 -2.11
N GLN A 50 -6.10 -7.19 -2.32
CA GLN A 50 -7.18 -7.51 -1.39
C GLN A 50 -6.62 -8.01 -0.06
N ALA A 51 -5.66 -8.93 -0.09
CA ALA A 51 -5.00 -9.44 1.11
C ALA A 51 -4.33 -8.33 1.95
N PHE A 52 -3.75 -7.31 1.28
CA PHE A 52 -3.25 -6.10 1.96
C PHE A 52 -4.37 -5.37 2.73
N PHE A 53 -5.51 -5.06 2.07
CA PHE A 53 -6.61 -4.35 2.75
C PHE A 53 -7.26 -5.18 3.85
N ASP A 54 -7.33 -6.50 3.71
CA ASP A 54 -7.82 -7.41 4.76
C ASP A 54 -6.88 -7.39 5.98
N SER A 55 -5.57 -7.42 5.76
CA SER A 55 -4.55 -7.24 6.81
C SER A 55 -4.65 -5.88 7.49
N VAL A 56 -4.84 -4.81 6.72
CA VAL A 56 -5.09 -3.45 7.26
C VAL A 56 -6.34 -3.44 8.14
N LYS A 57 -7.47 -4.00 7.65
CA LYS A 57 -8.72 -4.06 8.43
C LYS A 57 -8.54 -4.82 9.74
N ARG A 58 -7.82 -5.94 9.72
CA ARG A 58 -7.56 -6.74 10.91
C ARG A 58 -6.74 -5.97 11.94
N CYS A 59 -5.66 -5.31 11.51
CA CYS A 59 -4.70 -4.69 12.41
C CYS A 59 -5.08 -3.28 12.87
N LEU A 60 -5.92 -2.54 12.16
CA LEU A 60 -6.41 -1.24 12.61
C LEU A 60 -7.37 -1.39 13.79
N ARG A 61 -7.25 -0.53 14.80
CA ARG A 61 -8.25 -0.35 15.86
C ARG A 61 -9.55 0.24 15.30
N PRO A 62 -10.68 0.11 16.01
CA PRO A 62 -11.88 0.87 15.69
C PRO A 62 -11.57 2.36 15.53
N ASN A 63 -12.12 3.01 14.50
CA ASN A 63 -11.80 4.39 14.10
C ASN A 63 -10.34 4.64 13.65
N GLY A 64 -9.50 3.61 13.58
CA GLY A 64 -8.15 3.71 13.03
C GLY A 64 -8.16 4.01 11.53
N ARG A 65 -7.05 4.53 11.01
CA ARG A 65 -6.96 4.97 9.62
C ARG A 65 -5.75 4.40 8.88
N LEU A 66 -5.93 4.12 7.59
CA LEU A 66 -4.85 3.91 6.65
C LEU A 66 -4.62 5.19 5.85
N VAL A 67 -3.36 5.61 5.73
CA VAL A 67 -2.93 6.62 4.76
C VAL A 67 -2.13 5.91 3.68
N LEU A 68 -2.70 5.85 2.47
CA LEU A 68 -2.08 5.22 1.31
C LEU A 68 -1.60 6.29 0.33
N ARG A 69 -0.32 6.25 -0.02
CA ARG A 69 0.32 7.11 -1.01
C ARG A 69 1.06 6.26 -2.01
N ASP A 70 0.72 6.41 -3.29
CA ASP A 70 1.37 5.65 -4.36
C ASP A 70 1.25 6.34 -5.71
N VAL A 71 1.83 5.75 -6.75
CA VAL A 71 1.67 6.22 -8.13
C VAL A 71 0.29 5.82 -8.64
N THR A 72 -0.40 6.71 -9.35
CA THR A 72 -1.65 6.43 -10.06
C THR A 72 -1.97 7.53 -11.07
N SER A 73 -2.94 7.29 -11.94
CA SER A 73 -3.48 8.30 -12.85
C SER A 73 -4.98 8.08 -13.07
N ASP A 74 -5.72 9.17 -13.31
CA ASP A 74 -7.11 9.09 -13.80
C ASP A 74 -7.17 8.83 -15.32
N ASN A 75 -6.05 8.94 -16.04
CA ASN A 75 -5.97 8.61 -17.45
C ASN A 75 -5.89 7.09 -17.64
N LYS A 76 -7.02 6.48 -17.98
CA LYS A 76 -7.15 5.02 -18.14
C LYS A 76 -6.24 4.45 -19.23
N VAL A 77 -5.99 5.19 -20.31
CA VAL A 77 -5.09 4.76 -21.39
C VAL A 77 -3.66 4.72 -20.90
N LEU A 78 -3.24 5.76 -20.17
CA LEU A 78 -1.90 5.82 -19.58
C LEU A 78 -1.67 4.68 -18.60
N VAL A 79 -2.62 4.44 -17.69
CA VAL A 79 -2.52 3.34 -16.71
C VAL A 79 -2.51 1.98 -17.41
N TRP A 80 -3.30 1.81 -18.46
CA TRP A 80 -3.29 0.58 -19.27
C TRP A 80 -1.92 0.37 -19.95
N LEU A 81 -1.34 1.40 -20.55
CA LEU A 81 0.02 1.34 -21.12
C LEU A 81 1.08 1.00 -20.08
N MET A 82 1.04 1.66 -18.93
CA MET A 82 1.96 1.37 -17.82
C MET A 82 1.86 -0.09 -17.38
N ASN A 83 0.65 -0.59 -17.15
CA ASN A 83 0.45 -1.96 -16.68
C ASN A 83 0.75 -3.04 -17.74
N THR A 84 0.61 -2.72 -19.04
CA THR A 84 0.85 -3.70 -20.13
C THR A 84 2.26 -3.69 -20.69
N LEU A 85 2.95 -2.56 -20.65
CA LEU A 85 4.29 -2.42 -21.23
C LEU A 85 5.36 -2.08 -20.18
N GLU A 86 5.15 -1.03 -19.40
CA GLU A 86 6.18 -0.52 -18.48
C GLU A 86 6.43 -1.48 -17.31
N MET A 87 5.38 -1.96 -16.65
CA MET A 87 5.52 -2.85 -15.48
C MET A 87 6.17 -4.20 -15.84
N PRO A 88 5.77 -4.90 -16.93
CA PRO A 88 6.47 -6.13 -17.35
C PRO A 88 7.93 -5.89 -17.71
N LEU A 89 8.26 -4.77 -18.38
CA LEU A 89 9.66 -4.41 -18.69
C LEU A 89 10.45 -4.10 -17.43
N ALA A 90 9.88 -3.33 -16.49
CA ALA A 90 10.50 -3.04 -15.19
C ALA A 90 10.79 -4.32 -14.40
N ASN A 91 9.89 -5.30 -14.45
CA ASN A 91 10.08 -6.60 -13.80
C ASN A 91 11.23 -7.41 -14.43
N ILE A 92 11.38 -7.39 -15.74
CA ILE A 92 12.54 -8.01 -16.42
C ILE A 92 13.85 -7.37 -15.94
N CYS A 93 13.83 -6.06 -15.62
CA CYS A 93 14.96 -5.32 -15.04
C CYS A 93 15.10 -5.51 -13.52
N GLY A 94 14.26 -6.31 -12.87
CA GLY A 94 14.35 -6.64 -11.44
C GLY A 94 13.76 -5.62 -10.49
N HIS A 95 12.89 -4.70 -10.95
CA HIS A 95 12.27 -3.68 -10.10
C HIS A 95 11.14 -4.22 -9.19
N GLY A 96 10.53 -5.37 -9.55
CA GLY A 96 9.49 -6.01 -8.74
C GLY A 96 8.15 -5.25 -8.73
N ASP A 97 7.93 -4.36 -9.69
CA ASP A 97 6.67 -3.63 -9.85
C ASP A 97 5.59 -4.54 -10.42
N VAL A 98 4.44 -4.63 -9.77
CA VAL A 98 3.35 -5.52 -10.19
C VAL A 98 2.31 -4.77 -11.01
N GLN A 99 1.86 -3.62 -10.51
CA GLN A 99 0.81 -2.85 -11.16
C GLN A 99 0.76 -1.39 -10.68
N VAL A 100 0.31 -0.49 -11.54
CA VAL A 100 -0.14 0.85 -11.14
C VAL A 100 -1.55 0.71 -10.57
N PRO A 101 -1.76 0.95 -9.26
CA PRO A 101 -3.08 0.81 -8.66
C PRO A 101 -4.01 1.93 -9.15
N THR A 102 -5.23 1.56 -9.53
CA THR A 102 -6.27 2.53 -9.91
C THR A 102 -7.16 2.88 -8.73
N ARG A 103 -7.87 4.03 -8.84
CA ARG A 103 -8.95 4.41 -7.91
C ARG A 103 -9.96 3.28 -7.71
N ASP A 104 -10.39 2.65 -8.81
CA ASP A 104 -11.42 1.61 -8.80
C ASP A 104 -10.94 0.37 -8.02
N VAL A 105 -9.68 -0.04 -8.21
CA VAL A 105 -9.07 -1.15 -7.45
C VAL A 105 -9.08 -0.85 -5.95
N VAL A 106 -8.61 0.33 -5.55
CA VAL A 106 -8.56 0.74 -4.13
C VAL A 106 -9.96 0.76 -3.52
N ILE A 107 -10.94 1.39 -4.17
CA ILE A 107 -12.32 1.47 -3.68
C ILE A 107 -12.94 0.08 -3.57
N LYS A 108 -12.74 -0.78 -4.57
CA LYS A 108 -13.26 -2.15 -4.58
C LYS A 108 -12.71 -2.99 -3.43
N CYS A 109 -11.38 -2.94 -3.22
CA CYS A 109 -10.72 -3.68 -2.14
C CYS A 109 -11.13 -3.16 -0.76
N CYS A 110 -11.20 -1.83 -0.58
CA CYS A 110 -11.72 -1.23 0.66
C CYS A 110 -13.14 -1.70 0.98
N LYS A 111 -14.04 -1.66 -0.02
CA LYS A 111 -15.43 -2.11 0.14
C LYS A 111 -15.51 -3.59 0.55
N LYS A 112 -14.74 -4.46 -0.10
CA LYS A 112 -14.70 -5.89 0.24
C LYS A 112 -14.16 -6.14 1.64
N ALA A 113 -13.13 -5.40 2.07
CA ALA A 113 -12.57 -5.50 3.41
C ALA A 113 -13.46 -4.84 4.49
N GLY A 114 -14.57 -4.18 4.14
CA GLY A 114 -15.41 -3.44 5.08
C GLY A 114 -14.71 -2.19 5.64
N LEU A 115 -13.93 -1.53 4.80
CA LEU A 115 -13.27 -0.26 5.08
C LEU A 115 -13.96 0.87 4.32
N LYS A 116 -13.93 2.09 4.87
CA LYS A 116 -14.53 3.29 4.28
C LYS A 116 -13.44 4.21 3.74
N VAL A 117 -13.49 4.52 2.44
CA VAL A 117 -12.65 5.56 1.86
C VAL A 117 -13.20 6.92 2.24
N GLU A 118 -12.42 7.71 3.00
CA GLU A 118 -12.78 9.08 3.41
C GLU A 118 -12.31 10.11 2.41
N LYS A 119 -11.13 9.88 1.82
CA LYS A 119 -10.50 10.81 0.89
C LYS A 119 -9.73 10.06 -0.17
N PHE A 120 -9.86 10.49 -1.42
CA PHE A 120 -9.04 10.01 -2.52
C PHE A 120 -8.72 11.18 -3.45
N GLU A 121 -7.44 11.53 -3.53
CA GLU A 121 -6.92 12.62 -4.36
C GLU A 121 -5.80 12.12 -5.26
N ILE A 122 -5.72 12.66 -6.46
CA ILE A 122 -4.54 12.54 -7.31
C ILE A 122 -3.87 13.90 -7.35
N ARG A 123 -2.64 13.97 -6.88
CA ARG A 123 -1.81 15.17 -6.81
C ARG A 123 -0.85 15.24 -8.00
N LYS A 124 -0.21 16.41 -8.19
CA LYS A 124 0.83 16.58 -9.21
C LYS A 124 1.84 15.43 -9.21
N GLY A 125 2.25 14.99 -10.41
CA GLY A 125 3.20 13.88 -10.57
C GLY A 125 2.58 12.52 -10.37
N MET A 126 1.29 12.35 -10.71
CA MET A 126 0.59 11.06 -10.66
C MET A 126 0.60 10.41 -9.27
N ARG A 127 0.49 11.22 -8.21
CA ARG A 127 0.58 10.73 -6.83
C ARG A 127 -0.79 10.59 -6.18
N MET A 128 -1.20 9.36 -5.96
CA MET A 128 -2.36 9.04 -5.13
C MET A 128 -2.12 9.44 -3.68
N HIS A 129 -3.14 10.04 -3.07
CA HIS A 129 -3.26 10.21 -1.62
C HIS A 129 -4.66 9.76 -1.21
N CYS A 130 -4.73 8.66 -0.51
CA CYS A 130 -5.98 8.06 -0.07
C CYS A 130 -5.99 7.91 1.44
N VAL A 131 -7.08 8.29 2.09
CA VAL A 131 -7.33 8.06 3.51
C VAL A 131 -8.52 7.11 3.63
N VAL A 132 -8.30 6.04 4.36
CA VAL A 132 -9.28 4.98 4.58
C VAL A 132 -9.47 4.79 6.08
N ARG A 133 -10.69 4.59 6.54
CA ARG A 133 -11.04 4.37 7.94
C ARG A 133 -11.62 2.99 8.19
N LYS A 134 -11.27 2.42 9.34
CA LYS A 134 -12.00 1.30 9.92
C LYS A 134 -13.21 1.85 10.68
N ALA A 135 -14.40 1.50 10.22
CA ALA A 135 -15.65 1.77 10.93
C ALA A 135 -15.81 0.82 12.13
#